data_fa7649702bb6a286884312cf52b90d96
#
_entry.id   fa7649702bb6a286884312cf52b90d96
#
_cell.length_a   1.000
_cell.length_b   1.000
_cell.length_c   1.000
_cell.angle_alpha   90.00
_cell.angle_beta   90.00
_cell.angle_gamma   90.00
#
_symmetry.space_group_name_H-M   'P 1'
#
loop_
_entity.id
_entity.type
_entity.pdbx_description
1 polymer ?
#
loop_
_entity_poly.entity_id
_entity_poly.type
_entity_poly.pdbx_seq_one_letter_code
_entity_poly.pdbx_strand_id
1 'polypeptide(L)'
;MKNLIKKILFFSLTVILISALCIFFYYFNNKYTKKSVQAFNGLLVLSESDLEEPLYLIDGWAFYPDILLTPEDFSRGNTEHYMIYTNIGESTQFINYSQPESPHGRGTYLLYLYFPDHPDTYTLDLPEIFSAYRLYLNDSLILQMGDPNPENYQSCTQNRSVTFEASGQVRLLIAVSDYSHFYSGIIYPPAIGTPQSLTAMQTIRYGLSVAVITLGIIIALLSLYLGIRMK
;
A
#
# COMPACT_ATOMS: atom_id res chain seq x y z
N MET A 1 2.49 -27.04 -44.48
CA MET A 1 1.83 -27.54 -43.25
C MET A 1 2.79 -27.63 -42.07
N LYS A 2 3.93 -28.34 -42.12
CA LYS A 2 4.88 -28.45 -40.99
C LYS A 2 5.41 -27.10 -40.47
N ASN A 3 5.72 -26.13 -41.35
CA ASN A 3 6.21 -24.80 -40.93
C ASN A 3 5.10 -23.95 -40.25
N LEU A 4 3.84 -24.09 -40.67
CA LEU A 4 2.72 -23.40 -40.04
C LEU A 4 2.53 -23.92 -38.61
N ILE A 5 2.57 -25.25 -38.44
CA ILE A 5 2.45 -25.89 -37.13
C ILE A 5 3.57 -25.41 -36.18
N LYS A 6 4.82 -25.35 -36.68
CA LYS A 6 5.96 -24.85 -35.87
C LYS A 6 5.76 -23.38 -35.44
N LYS A 7 5.25 -22.53 -36.33
CA LYS A 7 4.96 -21.11 -36.03
C LYS A 7 3.87 -21.00 -34.96
N ILE A 8 2.79 -21.78 -35.10
CA ILE A 8 1.68 -21.80 -34.12
C ILE A 8 2.20 -22.30 -32.76
N LEU A 9 2.96 -23.40 -32.73
CA LEU A 9 3.55 -23.94 -31.51
C LEU A 9 4.48 -22.94 -30.81
N PHE A 10 5.34 -22.27 -31.56
CA PHE A 10 6.25 -21.26 -31.04
C PHE A 10 5.50 -20.07 -30.47
N PHE A 11 4.50 -19.56 -31.19
CA PHE A 11 3.66 -18.45 -30.73
C PHE A 11 2.91 -18.83 -29.44
N SER A 12 2.29 -20.01 -29.42
CA SER A 12 1.57 -20.51 -28.23
C SER A 12 2.50 -20.65 -27.02
N LEU A 13 3.72 -21.17 -27.21
CA LEU A 13 4.72 -21.28 -26.15
C LEU A 13 5.12 -19.91 -25.59
N THR A 14 5.34 -18.93 -26.48
CA THR A 14 5.67 -17.55 -26.09
C THR A 14 4.54 -16.94 -25.24
N VAL A 15 3.29 -17.10 -25.66
CA VAL A 15 2.12 -16.59 -24.91
C VAL A 15 2.03 -17.26 -23.55
N ILE A 16 2.20 -18.58 -23.47
CA ILE A 16 2.17 -19.33 -22.19
C ILE A 16 3.27 -18.83 -21.26
N LEU A 17 4.50 -18.64 -21.74
CA LEU A 17 5.62 -18.15 -20.93
C LEU A 17 5.36 -16.74 -20.38
N ILE A 18 4.88 -15.82 -21.22
CA ILE A 18 4.55 -14.46 -20.80
C ILE A 18 3.41 -14.49 -19.78
N SER A 19 2.36 -15.27 -20.01
CA SER A 19 1.24 -15.40 -19.08
C SER A 19 1.68 -15.97 -17.72
N ALA A 20 2.52 -17.01 -17.73
CA ALA A 20 3.08 -17.58 -16.50
C ALA A 20 3.91 -16.56 -15.73
N LEU A 21 4.70 -15.75 -16.42
CA LEU A 21 5.50 -14.69 -15.83
C LEU A 21 4.62 -13.60 -15.18
N CYS A 22 3.55 -13.18 -15.86
CA CYS A 22 2.59 -12.20 -15.33
C CYS A 22 1.85 -12.75 -14.11
N ILE A 23 1.43 -14.02 -14.14
CA ILE A 23 0.76 -14.68 -13.00
C ILE A 23 1.70 -14.77 -11.81
N PHE A 24 2.95 -15.21 -12.03
CA PHE A 24 3.97 -15.26 -10.98
C PHE A 24 4.18 -13.89 -10.34
N PHE A 25 4.32 -12.84 -11.16
CA PHE A 25 4.53 -11.48 -10.67
C PHE A 25 3.33 -10.95 -9.89
N TYR A 26 2.11 -11.25 -10.36
CA TYR A 26 0.88 -10.90 -9.65
C TYR A 26 0.84 -11.51 -8.24
N TYR A 27 1.06 -12.80 -8.10
CA TYR A 27 1.06 -13.47 -6.78
C TYR A 27 2.20 -12.98 -5.89
N PHE A 28 3.38 -12.74 -6.47
CA PHE A 28 4.53 -12.24 -5.73
C PHE A 28 4.29 -10.84 -5.17
N ASN A 29 3.65 -9.96 -5.92
CA ASN A 29 3.41 -8.57 -5.53
C ASN A 29 2.10 -8.36 -4.77
N ASN A 30 1.29 -9.40 -4.59
CA ASN A 30 0.00 -9.29 -3.90
C ASN A 30 0.19 -9.14 -2.40
N LYS A 31 0.01 -7.91 -1.91
CA LYS A 31 0.19 -7.52 -0.50
C LYS A 31 -0.89 -8.12 0.40
N TYR A 32 -2.08 -8.39 -0.13
CA TYR A 32 -3.23 -8.86 0.65
C TYR A 32 -3.20 -10.36 0.98
N THR A 33 -2.36 -11.14 0.32
CA THR A 33 -2.22 -12.58 0.58
C THR A 33 -1.14 -12.91 1.61
N LYS A 34 -0.43 -11.90 2.11
CA LYS A 34 0.63 -12.10 3.10
C LYS A 34 0.05 -12.18 4.50
N LYS A 35 0.65 -13.02 5.36
CA LYS A 35 0.30 -13.07 6.78
C LYS A 35 0.47 -11.67 7.38
N SER A 36 -0.58 -11.18 8.03
CA SER A 36 -0.53 -10.02 8.87
C SER A 36 -0.97 -10.40 10.28
N VAL A 37 -0.41 -9.76 11.29
CA VAL A 37 -0.97 -9.80 12.64
C VAL A 37 -2.27 -9.03 12.58
N GLN A 38 -3.37 -9.63 13.05
CA GLN A 38 -4.68 -9.00 12.98
C GLN A 38 -4.80 -7.89 14.02
N ALA A 39 -5.06 -6.68 13.55
CA ALA A 39 -5.51 -5.62 14.43
C ALA A 39 -6.98 -5.82 14.77
N PHE A 40 -7.35 -5.46 15.99
CA PHE A 40 -8.70 -5.55 16.48
C PHE A 40 -9.17 -4.22 17.06
N ASN A 41 -10.28 -3.70 16.55
CA ASN A 41 -10.88 -2.45 17.04
C ASN A 41 -9.89 -1.27 17.13
N GLY A 42 -9.10 -1.04 16.09
CA GLY A 42 -8.13 0.05 16.05
C GLY A 42 -6.86 -0.20 16.87
N LEU A 43 -6.61 -1.43 17.33
CA LEU A 43 -5.47 -1.80 18.17
C LEU A 43 -4.66 -2.92 17.52
N LEU A 44 -3.35 -2.77 17.48
CA LEU A 44 -2.41 -3.79 17.02
C LEU A 44 -1.27 -3.93 18.03
N VAL A 45 -1.12 -5.12 18.59
CA VAL A 45 0.00 -5.45 19.49
C VAL A 45 1.08 -6.13 18.67
N LEU A 46 2.29 -5.60 18.76
CA LEU A 46 3.46 -6.02 18.00
C LEU A 46 4.49 -6.68 18.92
N SER A 47 4.89 -7.89 18.60
CA SER A 47 6.06 -8.52 19.23
C SER A 47 7.33 -8.26 18.41
N GLU A 48 8.49 -8.49 18.99
CA GLU A 48 9.77 -8.39 18.27
C GLU A 48 9.79 -9.30 17.04
N SER A 49 9.31 -10.53 17.18
CA SER A 49 9.25 -11.48 16.07
C SER A 49 8.33 -11.08 14.93
N ASP A 50 7.29 -10.28 15.19
CA ASP A 50 6.41 -9.75 14.14
C ASP A 50 7.09 -8.67 13.31
N LEU A 51 8.08 -7.98 13.88
CA LEU A 51 8.79 -6.85 13.27
C LEU A 51 10.08 -7.24 12.56
N GLU A 52 10.56 -8.50 12.73
CA GLU A 52 11.71 -9.05 11.99
C GLU A 52 11.43 -9.17 10.49
N GLU A 53 10.17 -9.39 10.11
CA GLU A 53 9.70 -9.39 8.72
C GLU A 53 8.76 -8.20 8.47
N PRO A 54 8.63 -7.75 7.20
CA PRO A 54 7.67 -6.69 6.85
C PRO A 54 6.24 -7.13 7.16
N LEU A 55 5.59 -6.43 8.08
CA LEU A 55 4.21 -6.65 8.49
C LEU A 55 3.30 -5.65 7.78
N TYR A 56 2.27 -6.15 7.08
CA TYR A 56 1.29 -5.29 6.40
C TYR A 56 0.14 -4.93 7.35
N LEU A 57 -0.12 -3.63 7.47
CA LEU A 57 -1.19 -3.08 8.29
C LEU A 57 -2.51 -3.09 7.51
N ILE A 58 -3.16 -4.26 7.45
CA ILE A 58 -4.36 -4.48 6.64
C ILE A 58 -5.63 -4.25 7.47
N ASP A 59 -5.74 -4.96 8.60
CA ASP A 59 -7.00 -5.15 9.31
C ASP A 59 -7.26 -4.11 10.39
N GLY A 60 -8.53 -3.94 10.74
CA GLY A 60 -9.01 -3.36 11.97
C GLY A 60 -8.77 -1.87 12.16
N TRP A 61 -8.54 -1.08 11.13
CA TRP A 61 -8.39 0.36 11.23
C TRP A 61 -9.70 1.02 11.68
N ALA A 62 -9.61 1.92 12.65
CA ALA A 62 -10.69 2.86 12.92
C ALA A 62 -10.68 3.91 11.80
N PHE A 63 -11.82 4.12 11.16
CA PHE A 63 -12.00 5.08 10.09
C PHE A 63 -13.08 6.09 10.43
N TYR A 64 -12.75 7.36 10.32
CA TYR A 64 -13.64 8.50 10.52
C TYR A 64 -13.98 9.10 9.16
N PRO A 65 -15.17 8.79 8.61
CA PRO A 65 -15.58 9.31 7.31
C PRO A 65 -15.89 10.80 7.37
N ASP A 66 -15.74 11.47 6.23
CA ASP A 66 -16.08 12.88 5.98
C ASP A 66 -15.30 13.92 6.80
N ILE A 67 -14.29 13.51 7.58
CA ILE A 67 -13.53 14.42 8.43
C ILE A 67 -12.01 14.17 8.37
N LEU A 68 -11.24 15.26 8.42
CA LEU A 68 -9.79 15.25 8.59
C LEU A 68 -9.48 15.58 10.05
N LEU A 69 -9.21 14.56 10.86
CA LEU A 69 -8.83 14.73 12.25
C LEU A 69 -7.31 14.95 12.37
N THR A 70 -6.97 15.74 13.38
CA THR A 70 -5.60 16.02 13.80
C THR A 70 -5.35 15.44 15.19
N PRO A 71 -4.10 15.31 15.65
CA PRO A 71 -3.79 14.91 17.01
C PRO A 71 -4.49 15.76 18.08
N GLU A 72 -4.69 17.05 17.82
CA GLU A 72 -5.32 17.99 18.74
C GLU A 72 -6.80 17.67 18.99
N ASP A 73 -7.51 17.14 17.98
CA ASP A 73 -8.91 16.76 18.13
C ASP A 73 -9.07 15.64 19.15
N PHE A 74 -8.14 14.70 19.18
CA PHE A 74 -8.11 13.63 20.18
C PHE A 74 -7.74 14.15 21.58
N SER A 75 -6.81 15.11 21.67
CA SER A 75 -6.41 15.69 22.96
C SER A 75 -7.51 16.54 23.60
N ARG A 76 -8.36 17.16 22.80
CA ARG A 76 -9.51 17.97 23.24
C ARG A 76 -10.76 17.16 23.56
N GLY A 77 -10.71 15.82 23.36
CA GLY A 77 -11.89 14.95 23.52
C GLY A 77 -12.95 15.15 22.43
N ASN A 78 -12.59 15.78 21.32
CA ASN A 78 -13.45 16.06 20.17
C ASN A 78 -13.65 14.83 19.28
N THR A 79 -13.73 13.64 19.90
CA THR A 79 -13.81 12.33 19.22
C THR A 79 -15.23 11.79 19.12
N GLU A 80 -16.27 12.58 19.42
CA GLU A 80 -17.67 12.23 19.21
C GLU A 80 -18.06 12.22 17.71
N HIS A 81 -17.13 11.80 16.85
CA HIS A 81 -17.41 11.63 15.44
C HIS A 81 -17.81 10.19 15.15
N TYR A 82 -18.69 10.03 14.17
CA TYR A 82 -19.04 8.72 13.68
C TYR A 82 -17.78 7.99 13.19
N MET A 83 -17.60 6.75 13.63
CA MET A 83 -16.44 5.94 13.34
C MET A 83 -16.87 4.51 13.02
N ILE A 84 -16.20 3.90 12.06
CA ILE A 84 -16.34 2.49 11.71
C ILE A 84 -15.00 1.80 11.76
N TYR A 85 -15.00 0.47 11.83
CA TYR A 85 -13.80 -0.32 11.61
C TYR A 85 -13.78 -0.84 10.17
N THR A 86 -12.62 -0.75 9.53
CA THR A 86 -12.43 -1.13 8.13
C THR A 86 -11.09 -1.82 7.93
N ASN A 87 -10.97 -2.55 6.82
CA ASN A 87 -9.73 -3.15 6.37
C ASN A 87 -9.21 -2.40 5.15
N ILE A 88 -7.90 -2.18 5.09
CA ILE A 88 -7.28 -1.53 3.93
C ILE A 88 -7.45 -2.42 2.70
N GLY A 89 -7.97 -1.85 1.61
CA GLY A 89 -8.21 -2.54 0.35
C GLY A 89 -9.56 -3.28 0.26
N GLU A 90 -10.38 -3.24 1.30
CA GLU A 90 -11.74 -3.80 1.27
C GLU A 90 -12.66 -2.97 0.38
N SER A 91 -12.46 -1.66 0.36
CA SER A 91 -13.15 -0.75 -0.54
C SER A 91 -12.17 -0.02 -1.45
N THR A 92 -12.54 0.21 -2.70
CA THR A 92 -11.75 1.00 -3.67
C THR A 92 -12.10 2.49 -3.64
N GLN A 93 -13.04 2.89 -2.78
CA GLN A 93 -13.55 4.25 -2.68
C GLN A 93 -13.79 4.61 -1.21
N PHE A 94 -13.80 5.91 -0.91
CA PHE A 94 -14.19 6.38 0.41
C PHE A 94 -15.60 5.92 0.77
N ILE A 95 -15.77 5.52 2.03
CA ILE A 95 -17.09 5.41 2.64
C ILE A 95 -17.53 6.84 2.96
N ASN A 96 -18.33 7.40 2.09
CA ASN A 96 -18.75 8.79 2.12
C ASN A 96 -20.24 8.84 2.48
N TYR A 97 -20.57 9.31 3.67
CA TYR A 97 -21.96 9.41 4.12
C TYR A 97 -22.64 10.68 3.64
N SER A 98 -21.85 11.74 3.41
CA SER A 98 -22.38 13.03 2.93
C SER A 98 -22.75 12.99 1.46
N GLN A 99 -22.04 12.17 0.66
CA GLN A 99 -22.24 12.02 -0.77
C GLN A 99 -22.05 10.56 -1.21
N PRO A 100 -22.99 9.66 -0.91
CA PRO A 100 -22.82 8.21 -1.14
C PRO A 100 -22.54 7.80 -2.60
N GLU A 101 -22.97 8.61 -3.56
CA GLU A 101 -22.76 8.37 -5.00
C GLU A 101 -21.39 8.86 -5.49
N SER A 102 -20.66 9.63 -4.66
CA SER A 102 -19.35 10.15 -5.03
C SER A 102 -18.23 9.17 -4.66
N PRO A 103 -17.32 8.82 -5.58
CA PRO A 103 -16.10 8.08 -5.23
C PRO A 103 -15.10 8.95 -4.45
N HIS A 104 -15.33 10.26 -4.42
CA HIS A 104 -14.44 11.24 -3.82
C HIS A 104 -14.88 11.64 -2.43
N GLY A 105 -13.93 12.05 -1.60
CA GLY A 105 -14.24 12.48 -0.26
C GLY A 105 -12.98 12.68 0.59
N ARG A 106 -13.18 12.60 1.88
CA ARG A 106 -12.11 12.70 2.88
C ARG A 106 -12.40 11.76 4.05
N GLY A 107 -11.38 11.43 4.80
CA GLY A 107 -11.54 10.62 5.99
C GLY A 107 -10.22 10.49 6.74
N THR A 108 -10.31 9.98 7.95
CA THR A 108 -9.14 9.77 8.81
C THR A 108 -9.07 8.33 9.26
N TYR A 109 -7.94 7.70 9.00
CA TYR A 109 -7.61 6.36 9.45
C TYR A 109 -6.78 6.44 10.73
N LEU A 110 -7.11 5.63 11.70
CA LEU A 110 -6.44 5.56 13.00
C LEU A 110 -6.12 4.11 13.36
N LEU A 111 -4.88 3.87 13.79
CA LEU A 111 -4.45 2.61 14.36
C LEU A 111 -3.52 2.87 15.54
N TYR A 112 -3.80 2.26 16.69
CA TYR A 112 -2.89 2.24 17.83
C TYR A 112 -1.97 1.04 17.72
N LEU A 113 -0.68 1.30 17.65
CA LEU A 113 0.38 0.29 17.59
C LEU A 113 1.01 0.18 18.98
N TYR A 114 1.07 -1.03 19.52
CA TYR A 114 1.76 -1.32 20.78
C TYR A 114 3.05 -2.04 20.46
N PHE A 115 4.15 -1.30 20.56
CA PHE A 115 5.50 -1.82 20.39
C PHE A 115 6.03 -2.45 21.68
N PRO A 116 7.12 -3.26 21.62
CA PRO A 116 7.85 -3.69 22.80
C PRO A 116 8.25 -2.49 23.69
N ASP A 117 8.39 -2.73 25.00
CA ASP A 117 8.63 -1.66 25.99
C ASP A 117 10.01 -1.02 25.91
N HIS A 118 10.93 -1.58 25.11
CA HIS A 118 12.25 -0.97 24.87
C HIS A 118 12.25 -0.14 23.59
N PRO A 119 12.89 1.04 23.61
CA PRO A 119 13.00 1.86 22.41
C PRO A 119 13.79 1.17 21.32
N ASP A 120 13.25 1.15 20.11
CA ASP A 120 13.95 0.66 18.91
C ASP A 120 13.52 1.48 17.68
N THR A 121 14.24 1.30 16.58
CA THR A 121 14.02 2.01 15.33
C THR A 121 13.18 1.17 14.38
N TYR A 122 12.08 1.75 13.91
CA TYR A 122 11.16 1.11 12.98
C TYR A 122 10.98 1.96 11.73
N THR A 123 10.59 1.32 10.65
CA THR A 123 10.25 1.99 9.39
C THR A 123 8.81 1.66 9.01
N LEU A 124 8.06 2.68 8.63
CA LEU A 124 6.73 2.59 8.02
C LEU A 124 6.89 2.85 6.52
N ASP A 125 6.56 1.89 5.69
CA ASP A 125 6.52 2.00 4.23
C ASP A 125 5.09 2.30 3.78
N LEU A 126 4.90 3.46 3.17
CA LEU A 126 3.63 3.92 2.64
C LEU A 126 3.68 3.75 1.12
N PRO A 127 2.94 2.77 0.58
CA PRO A 127 2.80 2.63 -0.87
C PRO A 127 2.00 3.81 -1.45
N GLU A 128 1.78 3.80 -2.78
CA GLU A 128 1.01 4.84 -3.44
C GLU A 128 -0.37 5.03 -2.78
N ILE A 129 -0.55 6.16 -2.11
CA ILE A 129 -1.85 6.69 -1.75
C ILE A 129 -2.20 7.68 -2.86
N PHE A 130 -3.21 7.37 -3.68
CA PHE A 130 -3.60 8.16 -4.85
C PHE A 130 -4.35 9.46 -4.49
N SER A 131 -3.93 10.10 -3.41
CA SER A 131 -4.67 11.16 -2.74
C SER A 131 -3.69 12.18 -2.17
N ALA A 132 -4.22 13.19 -1.49
CA ALA A 132 -3.44 14.02 -0.59
C ALA A 132 -3.62 13.53 0.84
N TYR A 133 -2.56 13.52 1.66
CA TYR A 133 -2.66 13.05 3.03
C TYR A 133 -1.67 13.70 3.99
N ARG A 134 -2.00 13.64 5.29
CA ARG A 134 -1.12 13.93 6.41
C ARG A 134 -0.97 12.70 7.28
N LEU A 135 0.27 12.35 7.58
CA LEU A 135 0.64 11.27 8.49
C LEU A 135 1.12 11.85 9.80
N TYR A 136 0.51 11.41 10.87
CA TYR A 136 0.94 11.75 12.22
C TYR A 136 1.34 10.49 12.99
N LEU A 137 2.41 10.60 13.76
CA LEU A 137 2.76 9.64 14.82
C LEU A 137 2.67 10.36 16.16
N ASN A 138 1.79 9.87 17.03
CA ASN A 138 1.37 10.56 18.24
C ASN A 138 0.88 11.98 17.93
N ASP A 139 1.54 13.01 18.45
CA ASP A 139 1.17 14.41 18.25
C ASP A 139 1.97 15.11 17.16
N SER A 140 2.88 14.40 16.49
CA SER A 140 3.80 14.99 15.51
C SER A 140 3.35 14.73 14.09
N LEU A 141 3.29 15.77 13.26
CA LEU A 141 3.18 15.64 11.81
C LEU A 141 4.51 15.16 11.25
N ILE A 142 4.51 13.94 10.71
CA ILE A 142 5.73 13.31 10.18
C ILE A 142 5.86 13.50 8.68
N LEU A 143 4.73 13.45 7.97
CA LEU A 143 4.73 13.53 6.52
C LEU A 143 3.44 14.19 6.02
N GLN A 144 3.57 15.09 5.06
CA GLN A 144 2.45 15.61 4.28
C GLN A 144 2.74 15.42 2.80
N MET A 145 1.77 14.85 2.09
CA MET A 145 1.82 14.63 0.65
C MET A 145 0.64 15.35 -0.01
N GLY A 146 0.95 16.35 -0.83
CA GLY A 146 -0.04 17.26 -1.36
C GLY A 146 -0.69 18.15 -0.29
N ASP A 147 -1.87 18.70 -0.60
CA ASP A 147 -2.71 19.41 0.37
C ASP A 147 -4.07 18.69 0.48
N PRO A 148 -4.39 18.06 1.63
CA PRO A 148 -5.67 17.37 1.80
C PRO A 148 -6.83 18.32 2.15
N ASN A 149 -6.59 19.63 2.36
CA ASN A 149 -7.68 20.56 2.65
C ASN A 149 -8.60 20.71 1.43
N PRO A 150 -9.93 20.58 1.59
CA PRO A 150 -10.86 20.64 0.46
C PRO A 150 -10.77 21.93 -0.37
N GLU A 151 -10.49 23.05 0.28
CA GLU A 151 -10.41 24.38 -0.36
C GLU A 151 -9.18 24.53 -1.26
N ASN A 152 -8.07 23.85 -0.92
CA ASN A 152 -6.80 23.94 -1.62
C ASN A 152 -6.27 22.57 -2.04
N TYR A 153 -7.16 21.61 -2.26
CA TYR A 153 -6.79 20.23 -2.54
C TYR A 153 -5.77 20.11 -3.68
N GLN A 154 -4.68 19.40 -3.37
CA GLN A 154 -3.65 19.08 -4.33
C GLN A 154 -3.16 17.66 -4.11
N SER A 155 -3.45 16.75 -5.04
CA SER A 155 -2.98 15.37 -4.95
C SER A 155 -1.46 15.25 -5.14
N CYS A 156 -0.86 14.26 -4.47
CA CYS A 156 0.54 13.92 -4.67
C CYS A 156 0.73 12.41 -4.47
N THR A 157 0.91 11.68 -5.57
CA THR A 157 1.04 10.21 -5.54
C THR A 157 2.51 9.82 -5.57
N GLN A 158 3.04 9.39 -4.45
CA GLN A 158 4.40 8.89 -4.31
C GLN A 158 4.50 7.87 -3.19
N ASN A 159 5.35 6.84 -3.38
CA ASN A 159 5.77 5.97 -2.29
C ASN A 159 6.67 6.73 -1.32
N ARG A 160 6.45 6.53 -0.03
CA ARG A 160 7.26 7.13 1.03
C ARG A 160 7.53 6.12 2.13
N SER A 161 8.73 6.17 2.67
CA SER A 161 9.10 5.44 3.87
C SER A 161 9.53 6.44 4.94
N VAL A 162 9.09 6.21 6.15
CA VAL A 162 9.40 7.05 7.32
C VAL A 162 10.01 6.17 8.38
N THR A 163 11.18 6.55 8.89
CA THR A 163 11.87 5.86 9.98
C THR A 163 11.72 6.68 11.26
N PHE A 164 11.38 6.02 12.36
CA PHE A 164 11.14 6.63 13.66
C PHE A 164 11.52 5.69 14.79
N GLU A 165 11.76 6.26 15.97
CA GLU A 165 11.98 5.51 17.20
C GLU A 165 10.63 5.33 17.92
N ALA A 166 10.38 4.14 18.44
CA ALA A 166 9.17 3.84 19.20
C ALA A 166 9.40 2.83 20.32
N SER A 167 8.57 2.94 21.37
CA SER A 167 8.37 1.96 22.42
C SER A 167 6.96 2.13 22.99
N GLY A 168 6.36 1.06 23.49
CA GLY A 168 5.01 1.11 24.03
C GLY A 168 3.98 1.57 23.00
N GLN A 169 3.01 2.40 23.40
CA GLN A 169 1.90 2.80 22.53
C GLN A 169 2.26 3.95 21.60
N VAL A 170 2.00 3.77 20.30
CA VAL A 170 2.11 4.82 19.27
C VAL A 170 0.77 4.95 18.55
N ARG A 171 0.26 6.18 18.43
CA ARG A 171 -0.90 6.49 17.62
C ARG A 171 -0.49 6.80 16.19
N LEU A 172 -0.90 5.96 15.24
CA LEU A 172 -0.73 6.17 13.81
C LEU A 172 -2.02 6.76 13.25
N LEU A 173 -1.96 8.00 12.77
CA LEU A 173 -3.11 8.74 12.23
C LEU A 173 -2.80 9.16 10.80
N ILE A 174 -3.70 8.85 9.85
CA ILE A 174 -3.56 9.24 8.44
C ILE A 174 -4.84 9.93 8.00
N ALA A 175 -4.77 11.26 7.85
CA ALA A 175 -5.87 12.07 7.35
C ALA A 175 -5.73 12.22 5.83
N VAL A 176 -6.72 11.75 5.07
CA VAL A 176 -6.67 11.58 3.61
C VAL A 176 -7.83 12.30 2.94
N SER A 177 -7.57 12.97 1.83
CA SER A 177 -8.60 13.52 0.92
C SER A 177 -8.32 13.13 -0.50
N ASP A 178 -9.36 12.82 -1.26
CA ASP A 178 -9.27 12.58 -2.70
C ASP A 178 -10.47 13.19 -3.43
N TYR A 179 -10.17 14.06 -4.40
CA TYR A 179 -11.16 14.69 -5.28
C TYR A 179 -10.79 14.57 -6.76
N SER A 180 -9.80 13.75 -7.08
CA SER A 180 -9.26 13.66 -8.45
C SER A 180 -9.04 12.25 -8.97
N HIS A 181 -8.98 11.25 -8.11
CA HIS A 181 -8.65 9.87 -8.51
C HIS A 181 -9.82 8.92 -8.32
N PHE A 182 -9.92 7.90 -9.17
CA PHE A 182 -10.99 6.88 -9.05
C PHE A 182 -10.80 6.01 -7.81
N TYR A 183 -9.54 5.71 -7.47
CA TYR A 183 -9.19 4.98 -6.26
C TYR A 183 -8.91 5.98 -5.14
N SER A 184 -9.82 6.08 -4.19
CA SER A 184 -9.74 7.05 -3.11
C SER A 184 -9.45 6.37 -1.76
N GLY A 185 -8.79 7.12 -0.86
CA GLY A 185 -8.36 6.59 0.44
C GLY A 185 -7.08 5.77 0.37
N ILE A 186 -6.86 4.94 1.39
CA ILE A 186 -5.71 4.04 1.47
C ILE A 186 -6.12 2.69 0.89
N ILE A 187 -5.68 2.40 -0.34
CA ILE A 187 -6.01 1.15 -1.02
C ILE A 187 -4.94 0.09 -0.76
N TYR A 188 -3.69 0.47 -0.80
CA TYR A 188 -2.59 -0.44 -0.53
C TYR A 188 -2.16 -0.34 0.93
N PRO A 189 -2.08 -1.48 1.65
CA PRO A 189 -1.73 -1.46 3.05
C PRO A 189 -0.31 -0.95 3.28
N PRO A 190 -0.11 -0.03 4.25
CA PRO A 190 1.21 0.29 4.74
C PRO A 190 1.90 -0.95 5.30
N ALA A 191 3.23 -0.96 5.26
CA ALA A 191 4.02 -2.01 5.88
C ALA A 191 4.91 -1.43 6.98
N ILE A 192 5.07 -2.15 8.08
CA ILE A 192 5.94 -1.77 9.19
C ILE A 192 6.93 -2.89 9.49
N GLY A 193 8.10 -2.54 10.01
CA GLY A 193 9.14 -3.47 10.41
C GLY A 193 10.43 -2.76 10.76
N THR A 194 11.50 -3.52 10.96
CA THR A 194 12.84 -2.93 11.14
C THR A 194 13.31 -2.26 9.84
N PRO A 195 14.19 -1.25 9.89
CA PRO A 195 14.74 -0.63 8.69
C PRO A 195 15.37 -1.64 7.72
N GLN A 196 16.01 -2.68 8.27
CA GLN A 196 16.65 -3.74 7.50
C GLN A 196 15.63 -4.59 6.75
N SER A 197 14.56 -5.02 7.42
CA SER A 197 13.51 -5.86 6.82
C SER A 197 12.77 -5.13 5.70
N LEU A 198 12.43 -3.85 5.91
CA LEU A 198 11.76 -3.03 4.90
C LEU A 198 12.68 -2.75 3.71
N THR A 199 13.96 -2.45 3.94
CA THR A 199 14.95 -2.25 2.87
C THR A 199 15.14 -3.53 2.06
N ALA A 200 15.24 -4.68 2.71
CA ALA A 200 15.33 -5.98 2.05
C ALA A 200 14.10 -6.25 1.18
N MET A 201 12.89 -6.02 1.71
CA MET A 201 11.64 -6.15 0.96
C MET A 201 11.64 -5.27 -0.30
N GLN A 202 11.98 -4.00 -0.18
CA GLN A 202 12.03 -3.06 -1.30
C GLN A 202 13.08 -3.49 -2.33
N THR A 203 14.28 -3.88 -1.89
CA THR A 203 15.36 -4.35 -2.76
C THR A 203 14.93 -5.59 -3.56
N ILE A 204 14.32 -6.56 -2.92
CA ILE A 204 13.80 -7.76 -3.59
C ILE A 204 12.71 -7.39 -4.59
N ARG A 205 11.77 -6.52 -4.23
CA ARG A 205 10.68 -6.06 -5.11
C ARG A 205 11.23 -5.38 -6.36
N TYR A 206 12.14 -4.43 -6.21
CA TYR A 206 12.76 -3.73 -7.34
C TYR A 206 13.62 -4.67 -8.18
N GLY A 207 14.44 -5.51 -7.56
CA GLY A 207 15.28 -6.48 -8.25
C GLY A 207 14.45 -7.45 -9.10
N LEU A 208 13.37 -7.99 -8.55
CA LEU A 208 12.47 -8.87 -9.30
C LEU A 208 11.74 -8.14 -10.42
N SER A 209 11.31 -6.89 -10.21
CA SER A 209 10.70 -6.08 -11.27
C SER A 209 11.65 -5.87 -12.44
N VAL A 210 12.90 -5.52 -12.16
CA VAL A 210 13.94 -5.36 -13.20
C VAL A 210 14.21 -6.70 -13.91
N ALA A 211 14.30 -7.80 -13.17
CA ALA A 211 14.52 -9.13 -13.74
C ALA A 211 13.38 -9.55 -14.69
N VAL A 212 12.13 -9.33 -14.28
CA VAL A 212 10.92 -9.64 -15.07
C VAL A 212 10.87 -8.80 -16.34
N ILE A 213 11.14 -7.49 -16.26
CA ILE A 213 11.18 -6.60 -17.43
C ILE A 213 12.28 -7.04 -18.39
N THR A 214 13.48 -7.32 -17.87
CA THR A 214 14.63 -7.75 -18.69
C THR A 214 14.33 -9.06 -19.40
N LEU A 215 13.78 -10.05 -18.69
CA LEU A 215 13.40 -11.33 -19.27
C LEU A 215 12.31 -11.16 -20.35
N GLY A 216 11.33 -10.30 -20.12
CA GLY A 216 10.29 -9.96 -21.10
C GLY A 216 10.88 -9.36 -22.38
N ILE A 217 11.84 -8.45 -22.28
CA ILE A 217 12.54 -7.86 -23.42
C ILE A 217 13.32 -8.93 -24.18
N ILE A 218 14.05 -9.81 -23.49
CA ILE A 218 14.82 -10.90 -24.12
C ILE A 218 13.87 -11.83 -24.89
N ILE A 219 12.76 -12.23 -24.30
CA ILE A 219 11.75 -13.10 -24.94
C ILE A 219 11.19 -12.41 -26.19
N ALA A 220 10.86 -11.12 -26.11
CA ALA A 220 10.32 -10.35 -27.24
C ALA A 220 11.33 -10.26 -28.39
N LEU A 221 12.61 -9.98 -28.13
CA LEU A 221 13.67 -9.91 -29.14
C LEU A 221 13.94 -11.28 -29.78
N LEU A 222 13.98 -12.35 -29.00
CA LEU A 222 14.12 -13.71 -29.53
C LEU A 222 12.94 -14.10 -30.40
N SER A 223 11.72 -13.77 -30.00
CA SER A 223 10.50 -14.03 -30.77
C SER A 223 10.52 -13.28 -32.11
N LEU A 224 10.94 -12.02 -32.11
CA LEU A 224 11.09 -11.21 -33.30
C LEU A 224 12.14 -11.80 -34.24
N TYR A 225 13.33 -12.13 -33.74
CA TYR A 225 14.42 -12.73 -34.49
C TYR A 225 14.02 -14.05 -35.17
N LEU A 226 13.39 -14.96 -34.41
CA LEU A 226 12.90 -16.22 -34.93
C LEU A 226 11.77 -16.05 -35.94
N GLY A 227 10.84 -15.10 -35.69
CA GLY A 227 9.77 -14.77 -36.63
C GLY A 227 10.28 -14.27 -37.99
N ILE A 228 11.37 -13.49 -38.00
CA ILE A 228 12.04 -13.04 -39.25
C ILE A 228 12.71 -14.21 -39.95
N ARG A 229 13.41 -15.09 -39.21
CA ARG A 229 14.13 -16.22 -39.78
C ARG A 229 13.25 -17.37 -40.29
N MET A 230 12.03 -17.49 -39.79
CA MET A 230 11.07 -18.51 -40.23
C MET A 230 10.27 -18.10 -41.48
N LYS A 231 10.67 -17.01 -42.17
CA LYS A 231 10.21 -16.70 -43.51
C LYS A 231 10.88 -17.68 -44.46
#